data_81bc765e0c886658f4e3c8ac5b7264af
#
_entry.id   81bc765e0c886658f4e3c8ac5b7264af
#
_cell.length_a   1.000
_cell.length_b   1.000
_cell.length_c   1.000
_cell.angle_alpha   90.00
_cell.angle_beta   90.00
_cell.angle_gamma   90.00
#
_symmetry.space_group_name_H-M   'P 1'
#
loop_
_entity.id
_entity.type
_entity.pdbx_description
1 polymer ?
#
loop_
_entity_poly.entity_id
_entity_poly.type
_entity_poly.pdbx_seq_one_letter_code
_entity_poly.pdbx_strand_id
1 'polypeptide(L)'
;AGDTEPTLVVCPASLVYNWMVEIGRFAPSLDAVAIVGSKAQRRVAIAGAGEHQVLVTSYDLMRRDIDEYTEQSFARVVLDEAQYIKNPLTKVAHAAKRLPARVRFALTGTPIENRLSELWSIFDFLMPGLLGTHESFTKRFESPAEHAEGDSARRLQALISPFVLRRVKEDVVADLPEKIENTVFAHLEGEQRKLYL
;
A
#
# COMPACT_ATOMS: atom_id res chain seq x y z
N ALA A 1 -12.36 14.58 21.24
CA ALA A 1 -11.27 13.85 21.89
C ALA A 1 -10.22 13.56 20.81
N GLY A 2 -9.01 14.10 20.96
CA GLY A 2 -7.91 13.82 20.04
C GLY A 2 -7.49 12.36 20.16
N ASP A 3 -7.03 11.78 19.06
CA ASP A 3 -6.43 10.46 19.08
C ASP A 3 -5.15 10.50 19.93
N THR A 4 -5.06 9.65 20.94
CA THR A 4 -3.91 9.53 21.83
C THR A 4 -2.86 8.56 21.31
N GLU A 5 -3.19 7.80 20.28
CA GLU A 5 -2.34 6.78 19.69
C GLU A 5 -1.58 7.30 18.45
N PRO A 6 -0.34 6.84 18.21
CA PRO A 6 0.45 7.27 17.06
C PRO A 6 -0.12 6.81 15.72
N THR A 7 0.34 7.46 14.65
CA THR A 7 0.11 7.04 13.26
C THR A 7 1.36 6.35 12.74
N LEU A 8 1.21 5.20 12.10
CA LEU A 8 2.30 4.50 11.41
C LEU A 8 2.14 4.66 9.89
N VAL A 9 3.18 5.17 9.25
CA VAL A 9 3.33 5.21 7.79
C VAL A 9 4.36 4.17 7.38
N VAL A 10 3.97 3.27 6.49
CA VAL A 10 4.86 2.27 5.89
C VAL A 10 4.98 2.56 4.40
N CYS A 11 6.19 2.80 3.94
CA CYS A 11 6.47 3.20 2.56
C CYS A 11 7.70 2.45 1.99
N PRO A 12 8.02 2.57 0.69
CA PRO A 12 9.30 2.15 0.14
C PRO A 12 10.48 2.81 0.89
N ALA A 13 11.59 2.09 1.05
CA ALA A 13 12.74 2.59 1.82
C ALA A 13 13.28 3.94 1.31
N SER A 14 13.23 4.16 0.00
CA SER A 14 13.64 5.41 -0.65
C SER A 14 12.74 6.60 -0.31
N LEU A 15 11.51 6.38 0.16
CA LEU A 15 10.52 7.41 0.43
C LEU A 15 10.44 7.80 1.91
N VAL A 16 11.13 7.10 2.81
CA VAL A 16 11.06 7.38 4.26
C VAL A 16 11.40 8.84 4.56
N TYR A 17 12.51 9.34 4.05
CA TYR A 17 12.91 10.72 4.29
C TYR A 17 12.07 11.74 3.52
N ASN A 18 11.54 11.37 2.37
CA ASN A 18 10.58 12.22 1.66
C ASN A 18 9.32 12.45 2.48
N TRP A 19 8.77 11.39 3.09
CA TRP A 19 7.65 11.50 4.02
C TRP A 19 7.97 12.43 5.20
N MET A 20 9.18 12.35 5.77
CA MET A 20 9.62 13.24 6.85
C MET A 20 9.61 14.71 6.42
N VAL A 21 10.13 15.00 5.23
CA VAL A 21 10.15 16.37 4.66
C VAL A 21 8.73 16.88 4.41
N GLU A 22 7.87 16.08 3.80
CA GLU A 22 6.49 16.47 3.49
C GLU A 22 5.66 16.69 4.77
N ILE A 23 5.80 15.84 5.80
CA ILE A 23 5.14 16.04 7.08
C ILE A 23 5.60 17.37 7.70
N GLY A 24 6.90 17.64 7.74
CA GLY A 24 7.44 18.89 8.26
C GLY A 24 6.96 20.14 7.51
N ARG A 25 6.68 20.00 6.21
CA ARG A 25 6.18 21.10 5.36
C ARG A 25 4.68 21.33 5.53
N PHE A 26 3.86 20.28 5.52
CA PHE A 26 2.40 20.41 5.46
C PHE A 26 1.71 20.22 6.82
N ALA A 27 2.38 19.60 7.77
CA ALA A 27 1.85 19.34 9.10
C ALA A 27 2.93 19.55 10.18
N PRO A 28 3.52 20.76 10.30
CA PRO A 28 4.65 21.02 11.18
C PRO A 28 4.35 20.87 12.68
N SER A 29 3.08 20.76 13.05
CA SER A 29 2.65 20.49 14.42
C SER A 29 2.75 19.00 14.80
N LEU A 30 2.96 18.11 13.83
CA LEU A 30 3.12 16.69 14.09
C LEU A 30 4.61 16.37 14.32
N ASP A 31 4.88 15.73 15.44
CA ASP A 31 6.21 15.19 15.72
C ASP A 31 6.39 13.86 14.98
N ALA A 32 7.20 13.87 13.93
CA ALA A 32 7.43 12.74 13.06
C ALA A 32 8.82 12.13 13.30
N VAL A 33 8.86 10.82 13.38
CA VAL A 33 10.07 10.03 13.64
C VAL A 33 10.29 8.98 12.55
N ALA A 34 11.49 8.96 11.95
CA ALA A 34 11.90 7.90 11.04
C ALA A 34 12.43 6.69 11.83
N ILE A 35 11.77 5.53 11.67
CA ILE A 35 12.18 4.29 12.31
C ILE A 35 13.20 3.59 11.41
N VAL A 36 14.47 3.95 11.60
CA VAL A 36 15.62 3.48 10.80
C VAL A 36 16.81 3.14 11.73
N GLY A 37 17.92 2.68 11.16
CA GLY A 37 19.14 2.36 11.91
C GLY A 37 19.18 0.92 12.43
N SER A 38 19.89 0.70 13.55
CA SER A 38 20.03 -0.63 14.15
C SER A 38 18.72 -1.12 14.78
N LYS A 39 18.59 -2.44 14.97
CA LYS A 39 17.40 -3.04 15.60
C LYS A 39 17.12 -2.44 16.98
N ALA A 40 18.17 -2.21 17.79
CA ALA A 40 18.03 -1.63 19.11
C ALA A 40 17.48 -0.20 19.09
N GLN A 41 17.96 0.63 18.16
CA GLN A 41 17.47 2.00 17.98
C GLN A 41 16.00 2.01 17.56
N ARG A 42 15.62 1.16 16.58
CA ARG A 42 14.23 1.08 16.13
C ARG A 42 13.28 0.59 17.22
N ARG A 43 13.69 -0.40 18.00
CA ARG A 43 12.90 -0.89 19.14
C ARG A 43 12.62 0.21 20.16
N VAL A 44 13.63 1.00 20.53
CA VAL A 44 13.46 2.14 21.44
C VAL A 44 12.50 3.17 20.85
N ALA A 45 12.66 3.50 19.58
CA ALA A 45 11.80 4.48 18.92
C ALA A 45 10.34 4.01 18.80
N ILE A 46 10.10 2.72 18.52
CA ILE A 46 8.75 2.14 18.47
C ILE A 46 8.10 2.16 19.88
N ALA A 47 8.84 1.73 20.90
CA ALA A 47 8.33 1.70 22.28
C ALA A 47 8.08 3.10 22.86
N GLY A 48 8.81 4.11 22.41
CA GLY A 48 8.70 5.50 22.86
C GLY A 48 7.75 6.36 22.06
N ALA A 49 6.90 5.77 21.20
CA ALA A 49 5.93 6.51 20.41
C ALA A 49 4.92 7.25 21.30
N GLY A 50 4.86 8.57 21.21
CA GLY A 50 3.95 9.43 21.99
C GLY A 50 2.63 9.72 21.27
N GLU A 51 1.74 10.43 21.93
CA GLU A 51 0.35 10.66 21.52
C GLU A 51 0.19 11.37 20.15
N HIS A 52 1.13 12.22 19.77
CA HIS A 52 1.06 13.01 18.54
C HIS A 52 2.14 12.65 17.52
N GLN A 53 2.79 11.53 17.71
CA GLN A 53 3.87 11.11 16.83
C GLN A 53 3.38 10.41 15.59
N VAL A 54 4.08 10.67 14.49
CA VAL A 54 3.99 9.91 13.26
C VAL A 54 5.27 9.09 13.11
N LEU A 55 5.15 7.78 13.10
CA LEU A 55 6.26 6.88 12.83
C LEU A 55 6.30 6.59 11.33
N VAL A 56 7.45 6.77 10.70
CA VAL A 56 7.65 6.46 9.29
C VAL A 56 8.69 5.36 9.16
N THR A 57 8.35 4.28 8.49
CA THR A 57 9.24 3.12 8.30
C THR A 57 9.13 2.51 6.92
N SER A 58 10.06 1.64 6.57
CA SER A 58 9.99 0.88 5.32
C SER A 58 9.32 -0.48 5.50
N TYR A 59 8.75 -1.04 4.41
CA TYR A 59 8.16 -2.37 4.39
C TYR A 59 9.09 -3.46 4.92
N ASP A 60 10.37 -3.40 4.59
CA ASP A 60 11.33 -4.41 5.03
C ASP A 60 11.65 -4.30 6.54
N LEU A 61 11.80 -3.07 7.04
CA LEU A 61 12.01 -2.84 8.48
C LEU A 61 10.75 -3.17 9.27
N MET A 62 9.57 -2.76 8.83
CA MET A 62 8.30 -3.13 9.43
C MET A 62 8.15 -4.66 9.54
N ARG A 63 8.45 -5.39 8.47
CA ARG A 63 8.40 -6.87 8.48
C ARG A 63 9.41 -7.50 9.45
N ARG A 64 10.61 -6.93 9.56
CA ARG A 64 11.66 -7.43 10.48
C ARG A 64 11.32 -7.21 11.94
N ASP A 65 10.63 -6.11 12.23
CA ASP A 65 10.33 -5.67 13.60
C ASP A 65 8.85 -5.82 13.94
N ILE A 66 8.11 -6.66 13.21
CA ILE A 66 6.65 -6.77 13.33
C ILE A 66 6.19 -7.07 14.76
N ASP A 67 6.93 -7.86 15.49
CA ASP A 67 6.57 -8.23 16.87
C ASP A 67 6.60 -7.01 17.80
N GLU A 68 7.54 -6.07 17.61
CA GLU A 68 7.60 -4.81 18.34
C GLU A 68 6.38 -3.91 18.00
N TYR A 69 5.96 -3.89 16.74
CA TYR A 69 4.79 -3.12 16.31
C TYR A 69 3.48 -3.72 16.83
N THR A 70 3.38 -5.05 16.98
CA THR A 70 2.16 -5.69 17.49
C THR A 70 1.93 -5.47 18.99
N GLU A 71 2.95 -5.01 19.74
CA GLU A 71 2.84 -4.60 21.13
C GLU A 71 2.30 -3.17 21.29
N GLN A 72 2.19 -2.40 20.20
CA GLN A 72 1.68 -1.03 20.18
C GLN A 72 0.24 -0.98 19.71
N SER A 73 -0.43 0.15 19.92
CA SER A 73 -1.70 0.50 19.30
C SER A 73 -1.54 1.72 18.40
N PHE A 74 -2.11 1.66 17.20
CA PHE A 74 -2.06 2.78 16.26
C PHE A 74 -3.46 3.33 15.98
N ALA A 75 -3.61 4.65 16.05
CA ALA A 75 -4.81 5.30 15.57
C ALA A 75 -5.00 5.04 14.08
N ARG A 76 -3.91 5.13 13.33
CA ARG A 76 -3.91 4.96 11.86
C ARG A 76 -2.68 4.19 11.41
N VAL A 77 -2.87 3.32 10.42
CA VAL A 77 -1.78 2.75 9.63
C VAL A 77 -1.99 3.13 8.17
N VAL A 78 -0.98 3.73 7.57
CA VAL A 78 -0.97 4.13 6.16
C VAL A 78 0.09 3.31 5.43
N LEU A 79 -0.32 2.58 4.41
CA LEU A 79 0.61 1.91 3.49
C LEU A 79 0.73 2.76 2.22
N ASP A 80 1.91 3.29 1.95
CA ASP A 80 2.22 3.97 0.71
C ASP A 80 2.81 2.96 -0.29
N GLU A 81 2.47 3.10 -1.57
CA GLU A 81 2.75 2.11 -2.61
C GLU A 81 2.26 0.71 -2.19
N ALA A 82 0.96 0.63 -1.84
CA ALA A 82 0.36 -0.55 -1.23
C ALA A 82 0.41 -1.82 -2.11
N GLN A 83 0.81 -1.73 -3.39
CA GLN A 83 1.11 -2.89 -4.22
C GLN A 83 2.24 -3.77 -3.67
N TYR A 84 3.03 -3.29 -2.70
CA TYR A 84 3.98 -4.13 -1.97
C TYR A 84 3.32 -5.30 -1.23
N ILE A 85 2.05 -5.19 -0.89
CA ILE A 85 1.27 -6.26 -0.23
C ILE A 85 0.26 -6.94 -1.17
N LYS A 86 0.31 -6.72 -2.48
CA LYS A 86 -0.63 -7.27 -3.47
C LYS A 86 -0.64 -8.81 -3.52
N ASN A 87 0.49 -9.44 -3.27
CA ASN A 87 0.56 -10.89 -3.13
C ASN A 87 0.33 -11.30 -1.67
N PRO A 88 -0.82 -11.93 -1.36
CA PRO A 88 -1.20 -12.29 0.01
C PRO A 88 -0.26 -13.31 0.68
N LEU A 89 0.53 -14.06 -0.10
CA LEU A 89 1.42 -15.12 0.40
C LEU A 89 2.79 -14.60 0.84
N THR A 90 3.10 -13.32 0.61
CA THR A 90 4.40 -12.76 0.98
C THR A 90 4.50 -12.49 2.49
N LYS A 91 5.72 -12.61 3.02
CA LYS A 91 6.00 -12.27 4.43
C LYS A 91 5.67 -10.81 4.75
N VAL A 92 5.79 -9.91 3.77
CA VAL A 92 5.46 -8.49 3.92
C VAL A 92 3.95 -8.30 4.06
N ALA A 93 3.15 -8.95 3.21
CA ALA A 93 1.69 -8.89 3.31
C ALA A 93 1.18 -9.46 4.65
N HIS A 94 1.73 -10.60 5.08
CA HIS A 94 1.40 -11.17 6.38
C HIS A 94 1.76 -10.24 7.54
N ALA A 95 2.93 -9.61 7.50
CA ALA A 95 3.34 -8.67 8.54
C ALA A 95 2.43 -7.42 8.56
N ALA A 96 2.13 -6.82 7.41
CA ALA A 96 1.25 -5.66 7.32
C ALA A 96 -0.14 -5.94 7.90
N LYS A 97 -0.71 -7.11 7.66
CA LYS A 97 -2.02 -7.52 8.20
C LYS A 97 -2.04 -7.72 9.73
N ARG A 98 -0.88 -7.96 10.33
CA ARG A 98 -0.73 -8.07 11.79
C ARG A 98 -0.67 -6.72 12.51
N LEU A 99 -0.45 -5.61 11.80
CA LEU A 99 -0.37 -4.29 12.41
C LEU A 99 -1.69 -3.93 13.10
N PRO A 100 -1.70 -3.64 14.40
CA PRO A 100 -2.90 -3.21 15.10
C PRO A 100 -3.21 -1.76 14.75
N ALA A 101 -4.40 -1.48 14.22
CA ALA A 101 -4.82 -0.14 13.85
C ALA A 101 -6.33 0.01 13.93
N ARG A 102 -6.81 1.18 14.38
CA ARG A 102 -8.25 1.51 14.36
C ARG A 102 -8.71 1.85 12.94
N VAL A 103 -7.87 2.56 12.18
CA VAL A 103 -8.16 2.93 10.79
C VAL A 103 -6.96 2.59 9.92
N ARG A 104 -7.23 2.10 8.71
CA ARG A 104 -6.20 1.68 7.76
C ARG A 104 -6.39 2.39 6.43
N PHE A 105 -5.30 2.83 5.84
CA PHE A 105 -5.26 3.44 4.52
C PHE A 105 -4.25 2.73 3.63
N ALA A 106 -4.55 2.65 2.36
CA ALA A 106 -3.64 2.16 1.32
C ALA A 106 -3.58 3.18 0.19
N LEU A 107 -2.40 3.69 -0.08
CA LEU A 107 -2.11 4.61 -1.17
C LEU A 107 -1.41 3.82 -2.28
N THR A 108 -1.88 3.94 -3.50
CA THR A 108 -1.27 3.27 -4.65
C THR A 108 -1.62 3.98 -5.95
N GLY A 109 -0.66 4.13 -6.84
CA GLY A 109 -0.90 4.60 -8.20
C GLY A 109 -1.51 3.51 -9.10
N THR A 110 -1.36 2.24 -8.74
CA THR A 110 -1.74 1.08 -9.55
C THR A 110 -2.55 0.06 -8.72
N PRO A 111 -3.82 0.34 -8.42
CA PRO A 111 -4.61 -0.47 -7.50
C PRO A 111 -4.89 -1.90 -8.01
N ILE A 112 -4.97 -2.08 -9.33
CA ILE A 112 -5.20 -3.37 -9.98
C ILE A 112 -4.39 -3.40 -11.27
N GLU A 113 -3.32 -4.20 -11.29
CA GLU A 113 -2.52 -4.34 -12.51
C GLU A 113 -2.92 -5.57 -13.31
N ASN A 114 -3.03 -6.75 -12.66
CA ASN A 114 -3.13 -8.00 -13.38
C ASN A 114 -4.21 -8.97 -12.88
N ARG A 115 -4.54 -8.98 -11.59
CA ARG A 115 -5.45 -9.97 -11.00
C ARG A 115 -6.32 -9.40 -9.91
N LEU A 116 -7.54 -9.90 -9.80
CA LEU A 116 -8.47 -9.53 -8.71
C LEU A 116 -7.96 -9.96 -7.33
N SER A 117 -7.13 -11.01 -7.25
CA SER A 117 -6.47 -11.44 -6.02
C SER A 117 -5.52 -10.38 -5.42
N GLU A 118 -4.95 -9.50 -6.25
CA GLU A 118 -4.14 -8.36 -5.79
C GLU A 118 -5.01 -7.36 -5.02
N LEU A 119 -6.19 -7.05 -5.54
CA LEU A 119 -7.20 -6.23 -4.88
C LEU A 119 -7.65 -6.86 -3.56
N TRP A 120 -7.93 -8.16 -3.57
CA TRP A 120 -8.32 -8.88 -2.36
C TRP A 120 -7.28 -8.70 -1.25
N SER A 121 -6.00 -8.83 -1.55
CA SER A 121 -4.94 -8.71 -0.53
C SER A 121 -4.87 -7.31 0.10
N ILE A 122 -5.08 -6.26 -0.70
CA ILE A 122 -5.12 -4.87 -0.19
C ILE A 122 -6.37 -4.67 0.67
N PHE A 123 -7.53 -5.16 0.24
CA PHE A 123 -8.77 -5.04 1.02
C PHE A 123 -8.78 -5.90 2.29
N ASP A 124 -8.09 -7.05 2.29
CA ASP A 124 -7.92 -7.86 3.48
C ASP A 124 -7.04 -7.17 4.54
N PHE A 125 -6.10 -6.30 4.11
CA PHE A 125 -5.43 -5.37 5.01
C PHE A 125 -6.37 -4.25 5.47
N LEU A 126 -7.07 -3.57 4.56
CA LEU A 126 -7.91 -2.40 4.88
C LEU A 126 -9.07 -2.76 5.80
N MET A 127 -9.81 -3.79 5.45
CA MET A 127 -11.05 -4.25 6.09
C MET A 127 -11.10 -5.77 6.10
N PRO A 128 -10.44 -6.42 7.09
CA PRO A 128 -10.43 -7.87 7.19
C PRO A 128 -11.83 -8.47 7.15
N GLY A 129 -12.04 -9.43 6.26
CA GLY A 129 -13.31 -10.14 6.13
C GLY A 129 -14.34 -9.52 5.19
N LEU A 130 -14.19 -8.25 4.75
CA LEU A 130 -15.14 -7.60 3.83
C LEU A 130 -15.35 -8.40 2.54
N LEU A 131 -14.28 -8.90 1.95
CA LEU A 131 -14.31 -9.68 0.71
C LEU A 131 -14.34 -11.21 0.95
N GLY A 132 -14.47 -11.66 2.21
CA GLY A 132 -14.42 -13.06 2.59
C GLY A 132 -13.00 -13.65 2.54
N THR A 133 -12.89 -14.98 2.61
CA THR A 133 -11.60 -15.68 2.48
C THR A 133 -11.10 -15.59 1.05
N HIS A 134 -9.78 -15.71 0.86
CA HIS A 134 -9.16 -15.72 -0.48
C HIS A 134 -9.77 -16.78 -1.39
N GLU A 135 -9.98 -17.99 -0.87
CA GLU A 135 -10.60 -19.09 -1.63
C GLU A 135 -12.04 -18.75 -2.05
N SER A 136 -12.85 -18.21 -1.14
CA SER A 136 -14.22 -17.79 -1.43
C SER A 136 -14.26 -16.65 -2.47
N PHE A 137 -13.33 -15.72 -2.36
CA PHE A 137 -13.19 -14.60 -3.31
C PHE A 137 -12.83 -15.09 -4.72
N THR A 138 -11.82 -15.97 -4.82
CA THR A 138 -11.39 -16.54 -6.12
C THR A 138 -12.52 -17.33 -6.77
N LYS A 139 -13.23 -18.17 -6.02
CA LYS A 139 -14.40 -18.89 -6.55
C LYS A 139 -15.50 -17.96 -7.05
N ARG A 140 -15.76 -16.86 -6.34
CA ARG A 140 -16.86 -15.93 -6.63
C ARG A 140 -16.56 -14.96 -7.77
N PHE A 141 -15.31 -14.51 -7.91
CA PHE A 141 -14.95 -13.39 -8.79
C PHE A 141 -13.92 -13.72 -9.87
N GLU A 142 -13.12 -14.78 -9.72
CA GLU A 142 -12.07 -15.16 -10.69
C GLU A 142 -12.41 -16.42 -11.49
N SER A 143 -13.41 -17.22 -11.08
CA SER A 143 -13.78 -18.43 -11.80
C SER A 143 -14.70 -18.12 -12.97
N PRO A 144 -14.35 -18.53 -14.21
CA PRO A 144 -15.20 -18.29 -15.40
C PRO A 144 -16.50 -19.09 -15.44
N ALA A 145 -16.64 -20.11 -14.57
CA ALA A 145 -17.60 -21.19 -14.75
C ALA A 145 -19.04 -20.91 -14.30
N GLU A 146 -19.30 -19.82 -13.56
CA GLU A 146 -20.61 -19.67 -12.90
C GLU A 146 -21.36 -18.36 -13.14
N HIS A 147 -20.77 -17.35 -13.79
CA HIS A 147 -21.45 -16.05 -13.90
C HIS A 147 -21.24 -15.40 -15.28
N ALA A 148 -22.30 -14.80 -15.83
CA ALA A 148 -22.19 -13.89 -16.96
C ALA A 148 -21.16 -12.81 -16.63
N GLU A 149 -20.12 -12.67 -17.45
CA GLU A 149 -18.89 -11.89 -17.21
C GLU A 149 -19.08 -10.43 -16.67
N GLY A 150 -20.29 -9.88 -16.74
CA GLY A 150 -20.59 -8.52 -16.27
C GLY A 150 -21.13 -8.40 -14.85
N ASP A 151 -21.74 -9.41 -14.26
CA ASP A 151 -22.48 -9.30 -12.99
C ASP A 151 -21.54 -9.38 -11.78
N SER A 152 -20.55 -10.26 -11.82
CA SER A 152 -19.54 -10.42 -10.76
C SER A 152 -18.67 -9.18 -10.60
N ALA A 153 -18.23 -8.58 -11.72
CA ALA A 153 -17.44 -7.36 -11.70
C ALA A 153 -18.23 -6.17 -11.15
N ARG A 154 -19.50 -6.03 -11.57
CA ARG A 154 -20.39 -4.97 -11.04
C ARG A 154 -20.65 -5.11 -9.54
N ARG A 155 -20.86 -6.33 -9.04
CA ARG A 155 -21.03 -6.60 -7.61
C ARG A 155 -19.79 -6.26 -6.82
N LEU A 156 -18.62 -6.66 -7.29
CA LEU A 156 -17.35 -6.32 -6.66
C LEU A 156 -17.16 -4.79 -6.63
N GLN A 157 -17.37 -4.14 -7.78
CA GLN A 157 -17.27 -2.68 -7.87
C GLN A 157 -18.21 -1.97 -6.90
N ALA A 158 -19.48 -2.39 -6.83
CA ALA A 158 -20.45 -1.82 -5.88
C ALA A 158 -20.03 -1.99 -4.43
N LEU A 159 -19.40 -3.13 -4.10
CA LEU A 159 -18.93 -3.42 -2.75
C LEU A 159 -17.74 -2.57 -2.32
N ILE A 160 -16.80 -2.30 -3.23
CA ILE A 160 -15.56 -1.57 -2.91
C ILE A 160 -15.64 -0.07 -3.16
N SER A 161 -16.53 0.41 -4.06
CA SER A 161 -16.59 1.81 -4.48
C SER A 161 -16.71 2.84 -3.34
N PRO A 162 -17.41 2.58 -2.21
CA PRO A 162 -17.47 3.53 -1.10
C PRO A 162 -16.11 3.77 -0.41
N PHE A 163 -15.15 2.87 -0.61
CA PHE A 163 -13.84 2.86 0.07
C PHE A 163 -12.68 3.22 -0.86
N VAL A 164 -12.96 3.45 -2.16
CA VAL A 164 -11.93 3.75 -3.17
C VAL A 164 -12.09 5.18 -3.67
N LEU A 165 -11.04 5.97 -3.51
CA LEU A 165 -10.95 7.28 -4.13
C LEU A 165 -9.87 7.24 -5.22
N ARG A 166 -10.26 7.35 -6.49
CA ARG A 166 -9.35 7.45 -7.62
C ARG A 166 -9.40 8.85 -8.23
N ARG A 167 -8.23 9.44 -8.42
CA ARG A 167 -8.04 10.69 -9.17
C ARG A 167 -7.01 10.46 -10.26
N VAL A 168 -7.35 10.76 -11.50
CA VAL A 168 -6.37 10.78 -12.60
C VAL A 168 -5.87 12.21 -12.83
N LYS A 169 -4.65 12.35 -13.35
CA LYS A 169 -4.04 13.69 -13.53
C LYS A 169 -4.91 14.62 -14.39
N GLU A 170 -5.53 14.07 -15.40
CA GLU A 170 -6.41 14.79 -16.35
C GLU A 170 -7.62 15.43 -15.66
N ASP A 171 -8.14 14.79 -14.59
CA ASP A 171 -9.29 15.31 -13.83
C ASP A 171 -8.90 16.47 -12.87
N VAL A 172 -7.61 16.59 -12.54
CA VAL A 172 -7.15 17.51 -11.47
C VAL A 172 -6.39 18.72 -12.02
N VAL A 173 -5.74 18.59 -13.17
CA VAL A 173 -4.87 19.64 -13.73
C VAL A 173 -5.32 19.92 -15.17
N ALA A 174 -6.21 20.90 -15.31
CA ALA A 174 -6.75 21.33 -16.61
C ALA A 174 -5.70 21.91 -17.57
N ASP A 175 -4.54 22.33 -17.05
CA ASP A 175 -3.47 23.00 -17.81
C ASP A 175 -2.33 22.05 -18.24
N LEU A 176 -2.47 20.73 -18.07
CA LEU A 176 -1.45 19.80 -18.58
C LEU A 176 -1.57 19.65 -20.09
N PRO A 177 -0.43 19.76 -20.83
CA PRO A 177 -0.42 19.43 -22.26
C PRO A 177 -0.78 17.97 -22.47
N GLU A 178 -1.32 17.65 -23.65
CA GLU A 178 -1.62 16.28 -24.04
C GLU A 178 -0.40 15.39 -23.91
N LYS A 179 -0.61 14.16 -23.44
CA LYS A 179 0.44 13.15 -23.32
C LYS A 179 0.92 12.76 -24.72
N ILE A 180 2.18 13.11 -25.03
CA ILE A 180 2.83 12.71 -26.29
C ILE A 180 3.51 11.36 -26.05
N GLU A 181 3.04 10.31 -26.70
CA GLU A 181 3.66 9.00 -26.70
C GLU A 181 4.48 8.80 -27.98
N ASN A 182 5.79 8.70 -27.85
CA ASN A 182 6.68 8.38 -28.98
C ASN A 182 7.14 6.93 -28.85
N THR A 183 6.82 6.11 -29.84
CA THR A 183 7.34 4.75 -29.94
C THR A 183 8.63 4.76 -30.76
N VAL A 184 9.76 4.44 -30.12
CA VAL A 184 11.06 4.32 -30.78
C VAL A 184 11.36 2.83 -30.97
N PHE A 185 11.56 2.41 -32.21
CA PHE A 185 11.99 1.06 -32.54
C PHE A 185 13.51 1.01 -32.60
N ALA A 186 14.13 0.18 -31.76
CA ALA A 186 15.55 -0.14 -31.83
C ALA A 186 15.73 -1.49 -32.56
N HIS A 187 16.53 -1.50 -33.61
CA HIS A 187 16.90 -2.73 -34.28
C HIS A 187 18.16 -3.33 -33.63
N LEU A 188 17.99 -4.55 -33.12
CA LEU A 188 19.14 -5.30 -32.58
C LEU A 188 19.97 -5.86 -33.75
N GLU A 189 21.27 -5.54 -33.80
CA GLU A 189 22.18 -6.00 -34.81
C GLU A 189 23.20 -7.01 -34.27
N GLY A 190 23.70 -7.90 -35.17
CA GLY A 190 24.81 -8.80 -34.90
C GLY A 190 24.64 -9.72 -33.68
N GLU A 191 25.56 -9.64 -32.72
CA GLU A 191 25.59 -10.49 -31.53
C GLU A 191 24.44 -10.20 -30.55
N GLN A 192 23.98 -8.95 -30.45
CA GLN A 192 22.81 -8.58 -29.59
C GLN A 192 21.56 -9.33 -30.01
N ARG A 193 21.30 -9.46 -31.31
CA ARG A 193 20.19 -10.20 -31.87
C ARG A 193 20.25 -11.70 -31.54
N LYS A 194 21.48 -12.26 -31.57
CA LYS A 194 21.71 -13.70 -31.27
C LYS A 194 21.50 -14.01 -29.77
N LEU A 195 21.72 -13.05 -28.87
CA LEU A 195 21.56 -13.22 -27.45
C LEU A 195 20.09 -13.01 -27.01
N TYR A 196 19.29 -12.32 -27.83
CA TYR A 196 17.90 -12.00 -27.54
C TYR A 196 16.90 -13.03 -28.09
N LEU A 197 17.30 -13.78 -29.12
CA LEU A 197 16.55 -14.88 -29.74
C LEU A 197 16.97 -16.22 -29.17
#